data_0e82cb88965b9d4f77c594aa7172131b
#
_entry.id   0e82cb88965b9d4f77c594aa7172131b
#
_cell.length_a   1.000
_cell.length_b   1.000
_cell.length_c   1.000
_cell.angle_alpha   90.00
_cell.angle_beta   90.00
_cell.angle_gamma   90.00
#
_symmetry.space_group_name_H-M   'P 1'
#
loop_
_entity.id
_entity.type
_entity.pdbx_description
1 polymer ?
#
loop_
_entity_poly.entity_id
_entity_poly.type
_entity_poly.pdbx_seq_one_letter_code
_entity_poly.pdbx_strand_id
1 'polypeptide(L)'
;HSDVGGGYHPQVREKLFLTRPRRSIVSLDTHCHASGAWLESDLDLQAIDASQWLDPLDVGASLRVECCESYPGAGSNKVGVKTILAAVSLERRVFGHLSRVYLRVMHALACAEGVPLGPIPDTPELRLVPELQVVAQKLIAYAKGGPDTLDESERRMLRQRYIHRSAHWNAAVGSGGSLSGAVFVHAPQPGGRVHHPHVSQPGYPR
;
A
#
# COMPACT_ATOMS: atom_id res chain seq x y z
N HIS A 1 -9.22 6.83 -6.32
CA HIS A 1 -8.27 6.40 -5.28
C HIS A 1 -7.81 7.61 -4.46
N SER A 2 -7.60 7.43 -3.16
CA SER A 2 -7.29 8.55 -2.25
C SER A 2 -5.96 9.26 -2.56
N ASP A 3 -4.96 8.57 -3.13
CA ASP A 3 -3.71 9.21 -3.59
C ASP A 3 -3.96 10.22 -4.73
N VAL A 4 -4.99 10.01 -5.53
CA VAL A 4 -5.38 10.92 -6.61
C VAL A 4 -6.31 12.02 -6.09
N GLY A 5 -7.30 11.65 -5.27
CA GLY A 5 -8.36 12.53 -4.79
C GLY A 5 -8.07 13.30 -3.51
N GLY A 6 -6.94 13.10 -2.87
CA GLY A 6 -6.56 13.84 -1.65
C GLY A 6 -7.21 13.34 -0.36
N GLY A 7 -7.63 12.08 -0.29
CA GLY A 7 -8.29 11.50 0.88
C GLY A 7 -7.36 11.07 2.01
N TYR A 8 -6.04 11.17 1.85
CA TYR A 8 -5.07 10.85 2.90
C TYR A 8 -4.63 12.09 3.67
N HIS A 9 -4.31 11.90 4.94
CA HIS A 9 -3.65 12.93 5.74
C HIS A 9 -2.28 13.30 5.13
N PRO A 10 -1.75 14.50 5.43
CA PRO A 10 -0.44 14.92 4.92
C PRO A 10 0.69 13.93 5.21
N GLN A 11 0.58 13.21 6.31
CA GLN A 11 1.50 12.14 6.70
C GLN A 11 0.75 11.05 7.46
N VAL A 12 0.98 9.80 7.08
CA VAL A 12 0.41 8.60 7.73
C VAL A 12 1.52 7.62 8.02
N ARG A 13 1.45 6.95 9.17
CA ARG A 13 2.25 5.75 9.42
C ARG A 13 1.43 4.53 9.05
N GLU A 14 1.79 3.90 7.93
CA GLU A 14 1.17 2.64 7.51
C GLU A 14 1.76 1.47 8.29
N LYS A 15 0.89 0.59 8.79
CA LYS A 15 1.26 -0.75 9.26
C LYS A 15 0.36 -1.77 8.57
N LEU A 16 0.95 -2.57 7.68
CA LEU A 16 0.22 -3.43 6.77
C LEU A 16 0.82 -4.84 6.74
N PHE A 17 -0.03 -5.85 6.68
CA PHE A 17 0.40 -7.20 6.34
C PHE A 17 0.49 -7.37 4.82
N LEU A 18 1.68 -7.67 4.33
CA LEU A 18 1.95 -7.86 2.91
C LEU A 18 1.58 -9.25 2.43
N THR A 19 1.65 -10.24 3.33
CA THR A 19 1.29 -11.63 3.04
C THR A 19 0.07 -12.03 3.86
N ARG A 20 -0.67 -13.01 3.33
CA ARG A 20 -1.78 -13.60 4.07
C ARG A 20 -1.27 -14.25 5.34
N PRO A 21 -1.87 -13.98 6.52
CA PRO A 21 -1.45 -14.62 7.75
C PRO A 21 -1.52 -16.15 7.64
N ARG A 22 -0.41 -16.80 7.91
CA ARG A 22 -0.27 -18.26 7.96
C ARG A 22 -0.58 -18.75 9.36
N ARG A 23 -1.04 -19.99 9.46
CA ARG A 23 -1.47 -20.58 10.72
C ARG A 23 -0.78 -21.90 10.97
N SER A 24 -0.25 -22.07 12.20
CA SER A 24 0.21 -23.35 12.73
C SER A 24 -0.46 -23.65 14.07
N ILE A 25 -0.80 -24.91 14.31
CA ILE A 25 -1.20 -25.41 15.63
C ILE A 25 0.00 -26.18 16.17
N VAL A 26 0.51 -25.75 17.31
CA VAL A 26 1.74 -26.28 17.90
C VAL A 26 1.54 -26.55 19.40
N SER A 27 2.47 -27.26 20.04
CA SER A 27 2.46 -27.45 21.50
C SER A 27 2.71 -26.11 22.21
N LEU A 28 2.30 -26.02 23.49
CA LEU A 28 2.38 -24.75 24.26
C LEU A 28 3.80 -24.22 24.43
N ASP A 29 4.78 -25.09 24.46
CA ASP A 29 6.20 -24.79 24.63
C ASP A 29 6.90 -24.35 23.32
N THR A 30 6.28 -24.56 22.16
CA THR A 30 6.86 -24.17 20.89
C THR A 30 6.96 -22.65 20.74
N HIS A 31 8.16 -22.12 20.56
CA HIS A 31 8.35 -20.72 20.26
C HIS A 31 7.79 -20.36 18.89
N CYS A 32 7.31 -19.13 18.75
CA CYS A 32 6.76 -18.62 17.49
C CYS A 32 7.70 -18.86 16.30
N HIS A 33 8.99 -18.57 16.47
CA HIS A 33 10.02 -18.68 15.42
C HIS A 33 10.29 -20.13 14.97
N ALA A 34 9.89 -21.12 15.76
CA ALA A 34 10.02 -22.53 15.41
C ALA A 34 8.76 -23.09 14.74
N SER A 35 7.72 -22.30 14.58
CA SER A 35 6.47 -22.73 13.95
C SER A 35 6.58 -22.72 12.42
N GLY A 36 5.86 -23.64 11.75
CA GLY A 36 5.75 -23.64 10.29
C GLY A 36 5.21 -22.31 9.74
N ALA A 37 4.26 -21.68 10.44
CA ALA A 37 3.73 -20.37 10.05
C ALA A 37 4.81 -19.29 9.99
N TRP A 38 5.72 -19.26 10.97
CA TRP A 38 6.86 -18.33 10.96
C TRP A 38 7.83 -18.66 9.83
N LEU A 39 8.28 -19.90 9.73
CA LEU A 39 9.28 -20.32 8.75
C LEU A 39 8.85 -20.03 7.32
N GLU A 40 7.59 -20.32 6.99
CA GLU A 40 7.04 -19.99 5.67
C GLU A 40 6.89 -18.47 5.44
N SER A 41 6.54 -17.68 6.48
CA SER A 41 6.49 -16.22 6.38
C SER A 41 7.88 -15.61 6.25
N ASP A 42 8.91 -16.23 6.83
CA ASP A 42 10.30 -15.80 6.68
C ASP A 42 10.82 -16.02 5.26
N LEU A 43 10.43 -17.12 4.62
CA LEU A 43 10.70 -17.33 3.19
C LEU A 43 10.03 -16.25 2.32
N ASP A 44 8.78 -15.89 2.63
CA ASP A 44 8.10 -14.79 1.94
C ASP A 44 8.85 -13.46 2.15
N LEU A 45 9.34 -13.19 3.37
CA LEU A 45 10.12 -11.99 3.69
C LEU A 45 11.41 -11.92 2.86
N GLN A 46 12.13 -13.04 2.75
CA GLN A 46 13.38 -13.13 1.97
C GLN A 46 13.14 -12.89 0.48
N ALA A 47 11.96 -13.23 -0.03
CA ALA A 47 11.58 -12.99 -1.43
C ALA A 47 11.18 -11.54 -1.72
N ILE A 48 10.94 -10.71 -0.70
CA ILE A 48 10.52 -9.31 -0.88
C ILE A 48 11.76 -8.41 -0.95
N ASP A 49 11.90 -7.68 -2.06
CA ASP A 49 12.91 -6.61 -2.15
C ASP A 49 12.52 -5.42 -1.27
N ALA A 50 13.11 -5.36 -0.07
CA ALA A 50 12.86 -4.30 0.90
C ALA A 50 13.18 -2.89 0.34
N SER A 51 14.14 -2.77 -0.58
CA SER A 51 14.55 -1.50 -1.19
C SER A 51 13.44 -0.85 -2.03
N GLN A 52 12.44 -1.62 -2.43
CA GLN A 52 11.27 -1.10 -3.15
C GLN A 52 10.27 -0.40 -2.22
N TRP A 53 10.32 -0.68 -0.91
CA TRP A 53 9.27 -0.27 0.03
C TRP A 53 9.76 0.62 1.16
N LEU A 54 11.02 0.47 1.56
CA LEU A 54 11.58 1.18 2.70
C LEU A 54 12.39 2.39 2.22
N ASP A 55 11.99 3.57 2.70
CA ASP A 55 12.81 4.78 2.55
C ASP A 55 13.97 4.72 3.55
N PRO A 56 15.23 4.79 3.09
CA PRO A 56 16.39 4.82 3.99
C PRO A 56 16.37 5.98 4.99
N LEU A 57 15.62 7.04 4.70
CA LEU A 57 15.49 8.20 5.58
C LEU A 57 14.35 8.06 6.62
N ASP A 58 13.53 7.03 6.52
CA ASP A 58 12.51 6.73 7.54
C ASP A 58 13.09 5.77 8.60
N VAL A 59 13.71 6.34 9.62
CA VAL A 59 14.37 5.59 10.71
C VAL A 59 13.45 4.57 11.40
N GLY A 60 12.13 4.78 11.34
CA GLY A 60 11.16 3.85 11.93
C GLY A 60 10.57 2.85 10.94
N ALA A 61 10.99 2.87 9.67
CA ALA A 61 10.49 1.93 8.68
C ALA A 61 11.04 0.52 8.94
N SER A 62 10.18 -0.48 8.80
CA SER A 62 10.57 -1.88 8.98
C SER A 62 9.77 -2.82 8.10
N LEU A 63 10.44 -3.88 7.68
CA LEU A 63 9.85 -5.02 7.00
C LEU A 63 10.30 -6.26 7.77
N ARG A 64 9.36 -6.98 8.37
CA ARG A 64 9.67 -8.12 9.24
C ARG A 64 8.50 -9.11 9.29
N VAL A 65 8.80 -10.34 9.73
CA VAL A 65 7.73 -11.26 10.12
C VAL A 65 7.19 -10.83 11.49
N GLU A 66 5.88 -10.67 11.58
CA GLU A 66 5.18 -10.54 12.85
C GLU A 66 4.41 -11.81 13.15
N CYS A 67 4.37 -12.20 14.40
CA CYS A 67 3.55 -13.31 14.85
C CYS A 67 2.73 -12.95 16.08
N CYS A 68 1.61 -13.66 16.23
CA CYS A 68 0.82 -13.65 17.45
C CYS A 68 0.43 -15.08 17.85
N GLU A 69 0.26 -15.28 19.13
CA GLU A 69 -0.19 -16.53 19.71
C GLU A 69 -1.63 -16.42 20.20
N SER A 70 -2.42 -17.46 19.96
CA SER A 70 -3.78 -17.58 20.46
C SER A 70 -3.96 -18.93 21.15
N TYR A 71 -4.54 -18.89 22.31
CA TYR A 71 -4.78 -20.06 23.16
C TYR A 71 -6.24 -20.51 23.05
N PRO A 72 -6.51 -21.82 23.09
CA PRO A 72 -7.88 -22.32 23.15
C PRO A 72 -8.64 -21.76 24.36
N GLY A 73 -9.88 -21.35 24.16
CA GLY A 73 -10.72 -20.89 25.26
C GLY A 73 -11.05 -21.98 26.28
N ALA A 74 -11.52 -21.57 27.46
CA ALA A 74 -12.01 -22.49 28.49
C ALA A 74 -13.13 -23.37 27.92
N GLY A 75 -13.05 -24.70 28.15
CA GLY A 75 -13.98 -25.67 27.58
C GLY A 75 -13.63 -26.24 26.20
N SER A 76 -12.53 -25.82 25.61
CA SER A 76 -12.02 -26.43 24.40
C SER A 76 -11.39 -27.80 24.67
N ASN A 77 -11.69 -28.81 23.83
CA ASN A 77 -11.03 -30.11 23.85
C ASN A 77 -9.58 -30.09 23.35
N LYS A 78 -9.05 -28.91 22.99
CA LYS A 78 -7.68 -28.72 22.51
C LYS A 78 -6.74 -28.40 23.67
N VAL A 79 -6.48 -29.40 24.52
CA VAL A 79 -5.55 -29.27 25.63
C VAL A 79 -4.10 -29.39 25.12
N GLY A 80 -3.19 -28.58 25.67
CA GLY A 80 -1.74 -28.69 25.41
C GLY A 80 -1.27 -28.08 24.09
N VAL A 81 -2.13 -27.37 23.35
CA VAL A 81 -1.74 -26.71 22.08
C VAL A 81 -2.12 -25.24 22.06
N LYS A 82 -1.41 -24.47 21.22
CA LYS A 82 -1.73 -23.10 20.85
C LYS A 82 -1.73 -22.90 19.35
N THR A 83 -2.37 -21.85 18.89
CA THR A 83 -2.31 -21.41 17.49
C THR A 83 -1.30 -20.27 17.36
N ILE A 84 -0.40 -20.39 16.42
CA ILE A 84 0.50 -19.32 16.00
C ILE A 84 0.05 -18.81 14.64
N LEU A 85 -0.02 -17.51 14.52
CA LEU A 85 -0.29 -16.78 13.27
C LEU A 85 0.94 -15.95 12.95
N ALA A 86 1.42 -16.01 11.71
CA ALA A 86 2.55 -15.22 11.26
C ALA A 86 2.30 -14.65 9.86
N ALA A 87 2.81 -13.44 9.62
CA ALA A 87 2.75 -12.77 8.33
C ALA A 87 3.88 -11.75 8.19
N VAL A 88 4.26 -11.42 6.95
CA VAL A 88 5.17 -10.31 6.69
C VAL A 88 4.44 -8.99 6.90
N SER A 89 4.97 -8.16 7.78
CA SER A 89 4.48 -6.82 8.10
C SER A 89 5.41 -5.75 7.54
N LEU A 90 4.82 -4.74 6.92
CA LEU A 90 5.47 -3.50 6.50
C LEU A 90 5.01 -2.37 7.43
N GLU A 91 5.96 -1.66 8.02
CA GLU A 91 5.68 -0.42 8.74
C GLU A 91 6.53 0.68 8.15
N ARG A 92 5.89 1.81 7.75
CA ARG A 92 6.58 2.94 7.12
C ARG A 92 5.75 4.23 7.22
N ARG A 93 6.41 5.35 6.97
CA ARG A 93 5.78 6.66 6.83
C ARG A 93 5.46 6.93 5.35
N VAL A 94 4.23 7.36 5.08
CA VAL A 94 3.79 7.72 3.74
C VAL A 94 3.16 9.13 3.77
N PHE A 95 3.43 9.92 2.73
CA PHE A 95 2.95 11.29 2.62
C PHE A 95 1.82 11.40 1.59
N GLY A 96 0.74 12.09 1.95
CA GLY A 96 -0.44 12.31 1.09
C GLY A 96 -0.24 13.37 -0.02
N HIS A 97 1.00 13.75 -0.33
CA HIS A 97 1.30 14.84 -1.26
C HIS A 97 1.10 14.48 -2.73
N LEU A 98 0.92 13.21 -3.06
CA LEU A 98 0.75 12.77 -4.45
C LEU A 98 -0.53 13.35 -5.07
N SER A 99 -1.58 13.58 -4.28
CA SER A 99 -2.80 14.25 -4.73
C SER A 99 -2.55 15.64 -5.30
N ARG A 100 -1.54 16.35 -4.79
CA ARG A 100 -1.15 17.68 -5.30
C ARG A 100 -0.52 17.61 -6.69
N VAL A 101 0.14 16.50 -7.02
CA VAL A 101 0.64 16.21 -8.37
C VAL A 101 -0.54 15.96 -9.31
N TYR A 102 -1.47 15.10 -8.92
CA TYR A 102 -2.65 14.81 -9.73
C TYR A 102 -3.56 16.02 -9.92
N LEU A 103 -3.69 16.90 -8.92
CA LEU A 103 -4.38 18.18 -9.08
C LEU A 103 -3.78 18.98 -10.25
N ARG A 104 -2.46 19.05 -10.38
CA ARG A 104 -1.80 19.77 -11.48
C ARG A 104 -1.98 19.09 -12.83
N VAL A 105 -1.94 17.75 -12.84
CA VAL A 105 -2.20 16.97 -14.06
C VAL A 105 -3.64 17.23 -14.54
N MET A 106 -4.62 17.11 -13.65
CA MET A 106 -6.03 17.36 -13.99
C MET A 106 -6.29 18.80 -14.41
N HIS A 107 -5.72 19.79 -13.72
CA HIS A 107 -5.79 21.20 -14.09
C HIS A 107 -5.21 21.44 -15.49
N ALA A 108 -4.02 20.90 -15.77
CA ALA A 108 -3.36 21.07 -17.06
C ALA A 108 -4.14 20.43 -18.22
N LEU A 109 -4.79 19.28 -17.99
CA LEU A 109 -5.68 18.64 -18.98
C LEU A 109 -6.94 19.46 -19.19
N ALA A 110 -7.59 19.92 -18.12
CA ALA A 110 -8.81 20.73 -18.22
C ALA A 110 -8.56 22.04 -18.99
N CYS A 111 -7.45 22.74 -18.70
CA CYS A 111 -7.06 23.93 -19.46
C CYS A 111 -6.77 23.61 -20.94
N ALA A 112 -6.15 22.47 -21.24
CA ALA A 112 -5.88 22.06 -22.62
C ALA A 112 -7.17 21.79 -23.42
N GLU A 113 -8.22 21.33 -22.73
CA GLU A 113 -9.55 21.13 -23.32
C GLU A 113 -10.43 22.42 -23.31
N GLY A 114 -9.84 23.57 -22.99
CA GLY A 114 -10.50 24.86 -23.06
C GLY A 114 -11.32 25.25 -21.82
N VAL A 115 -11.22 24.51 -20.72
CA VAL A 115 -11.87 24.89 -19.46
C VAL A 115 -11.18 26.13 -18.89
N PRO A 116 -11.90 27.27 -18.64
CA PRO A 116 -11.31 28.54 -18.21
C PRO A 116 -10.98 28.51 -16.71
N LEU A 117 -10.00 27.69 -16.31
CA LEU A 117 -9.51 27.63 -14.92
C LEU A 117 -8.45 28.68 -14.67
N GLY A 118 -8.55 29.36 -13.52
CA GLY A 118 -7.47 30.21 -13.03
C GLY A 118 -6.25 29.40 -12.56
N PRO A 119 -5.13 30.05 -12.27
CA PRO A 119 -3.94 29.37 -11.76
C PRO A 119 -4.22 28.69 -10.42
N ILE A 120 -3.59 27.54 -10.17
CA ILE A 120 -3.67 26.87 -8.88
C ILE A 120 -3.05 27.79 -7.80
N PRO A 121 -3.76 28.10 -6.71
CA PRO A 121 -3.23 28.97 -5.66
C PRO A 121 -1.94 28.40 -5.04
N ASP A 122 -0.99 29.28 -4.75
CA ASP A 122 0.25 28.90 -4.03
C ASP A 122 0.04 28.94 -2.52
N THR A 123 -0.77 28.04 -2.00
CA THR A 123 -0.96 27.86 -0.57
C THR A 123 -0.13 26.68 -0.05
N PRO A 124 0.21 26.63 1.24
CA PRO A 124 0.96 25.52 1.83
C PRO A 124 0.33 24.15 1.57
N GLU A 125 -1.02 24.08 1.54
CA GLU A 125 -1.79 22.86 1.33
C GLU A 125 -1.69 22.35 -0.10
N LEU A 126 -1.50 23.24 -1.07
CA LEU A 126 -1.45 22.92 -2.50
C LEU A 126 -0.04 22.94 -3.08
N ARG A 127 0.93 23.47 -2.32
CA ARG A 127 2.32 23.55 -2.79
C ARG A 127 2.93 22.17 -2.96
N LEU A 128 3.63 21.97 -4.07
CA LEU A 128 4.44 20.77 -4.27
C LEU A 128 5.73 20.84 -3.47
N VAL A 129 6.10 19.73 -2.87
CA VAL A 129 7.45 19.54 -2.35
C VAL A 129 8.45 19.47 -3.52
N PRO A 130 9.71 19.93 -3.33
CA PRO A 130 10.67 20.06 -4.44
C PRO A 130 10.83 18.78 -5.26
N GLU A 131 10.93 17.63 -4.62
CA GLU A 131 11.12 16.33 -5.28
C GLU A 131 9.94 15.88 -6.14
N LEU A 132 8.72 16.39 -5.90
CA LEU A 132 7.54 16.11 -6.72
C LEU A 132 7.33 17.10 -7.88
N GLN A 133 8.11 18.18 -7.97
CA GLN A 133 7.95 19.17 -9.05
C GLN A 133 8.31 18.58 -10.42
N VAL A 134 9.43 17.87 -10.50
CA VAL A 134 9.87 17.20 -11.74
C VAL A 134 8.90 16.08 -12.11
N VAL A 135 8.49 15.28 -11.13
CA VAL A 135 7.48 14.22 -11.33
C VAL A 135 6.18 14.78 -11.89
N ALA A 136 5.69 15.91 -11.35
CA ALA A 136 4.48 16.54 -11.84
C ALA A 136 4.61 16.98 -13.31
N GLN A 137 5.73 17.59 -13.69
CA GLN A 137 6.00 17.98 -15.08
C GLN A 137 6.01 16.78 -16.05
N LYS A 138 6.69 15.69 -15.66
CA LYS A 138 6.75 14.44 -16.43
C LYS A 138 5.34 13.81 -16.58
N LEU A 139 4.56 13.76 -15.50
CA LEU A 139 3.20 13.21 -15.54
C LEU A 139 2.24 14.09 -16.35
N ILE A 140 2.38 15.41 -16.32
CA ILE A 140 1.60 16.32 -17.19
C ILE A 140 1.94 16.07 -18.67
N ALA A 141 3.22 15.94 -19.01
CA ALA A 141 3.65 15.64 -20.37
C ALA A 141 3.10 14.28 -20.84
N TYR A 142 3.20 13.25 -20.00
CA TYR A 142 2.64 11.92 -20.28
C TYR A 142 1.12 11.97 -20.50
N ALA A 143 0.39 12.65 -19.61
CA ALA A 143 -1.07 12.78 -19.72
C ALA A 143 -1.54 13.53 -20.98
N LYS A 144 -0.68 14.36 -21.55
CA LYS A 144 -0.91 15.04 -22.86
C LYS A 144 -0.46 14.20 -24.06
N GLY A 145 -0.17 12.92 -23.89
CA GLY A 145 0.21 11.99 -24.95
C GLY A 145 1.74 11.87 -25.19
N GLY A 146 2.54 12.46 -24.33
CA GLY A 146 4.00 12.27 -24.36
C GLY A 146 4.44 10.88 -23.86
N PRO A 147 5.72 10.53 -24.01
CA PRO A 147 6.25 9.28 -23.49
C PRO A 147 6.31 9.29 -21.95
N ASP A 148 6.27 8.10 -21.34
CA ASP A 148 6.58 7.92 -19.94
C ASP A 148 8.08 8.10 -19.71
N THR A 149 8.45 9.16 -19.00
CA THR A 149 9.84 9.56 -18.75
C THR A 149 10.24 9.43 -17.28
N LEU A 150 9.38 8.85 -16.43
CA LEU A 150 9.76 8.55 -15.06
C LEU A 150 10.87 7.49 -15.04
N ASP A 151 11.98 7.80 -14.41
CA ASP A 151 13.04 6.84 -14.20
C ASP A 151 12.76 5.91 -12.99
N GLU A 152 13.59 4.86 -12.82
CA GLU A 152 13.38 3.90 -11.75
C GLU A 152 13.63 4.50 -10.36
N SER A 153 14.48 5.50 -10.22
CA SER A 153 14.72 6.19 -8.95
C SER A 153 13.51 7.00 -8.52
N GLU A 154 12.86 7.70 -9.45
CA GLU A 154 11.63 8.44 -9.22
C GLU A 154 10.47 7.49 -8.89
N ARG A 155 10.34 6.39 -9.62
CA ARG A 155 9.31 5.35 -9.33
C ARG A 155 9.51 4.73 -7.95
N ARG A 156 10.76 4.47 -7.57
CA ARG A 156 11.11 3.94 -6.24
C ARG A 156 10.79 4.97 -5.15
N MET A 157 11.19 6.20 -5.30
CA MET A 157 10.87 7.30 -4.38
C MET A 157 9.36 7.45 -4.20
N LEU A 158 8.58 7.40 -5.29
CA LEU A 158 7.12 7.43 -5.21
C LEU A 158 6.56 6.26 -4.43
N ARG A 159 7.02 5.02 -4.69
CA ARG A 159 6.59 3.83 -3.95
C ARG A 159 6.93 3.90 -2.47
N GLN A 160 8.12 4.36 -2.13
CA GLN A 160 8.61 4.42 -0.76
C GLN A 160 7.89 5.47 0.07
N ARG A 161 7.58 6.65 -0.51
CA ARG A 161 7.19 7.85 0.24
C ARG A 161 5.77 8.32 0.00
N TYR A 162 5.18 8.09 -1.18
CA TYR A 162 3.97 8.79 -1.61
C TYR A 162 2.81 7.89 -2.02
N ILE A 163 3.07 6.66 -2.41
CA ILE A 163 2.02 5.71 -2.81
C ILE A 163 1.57 4.90 -1.59
N HIS A 164 0.33 5.12 -1.16
CA HIS A 164 -0.30 4.31 -0.12
C HIS A 164 -0.70 2.95 -0.68
N ARG A 165 -0.39 1.91 0.09
CA ARG A 165 -0.72 0.55 -0.32
C ARG A 165 -2.15 0.18 0.05
N SER A 166 -3.03 0.17 -0.93
CA SER A 166 -4.45 -0.18 -0.72
C SER A 166 -4.72 -1.69 -0.70
N ALA A 167 -3.80 -2.51 -1.24
CA ALA A 167 -3.92 -3.96 -1.22
C ALA A 167 -3.05 -4.54 -0.10
N HIS A 168 -3.70 -5.12 0.92
CA HIS A 168 -3.05 -5.66 2.11
C HIS A 168 -3.90 -6.74 2.79
N TRP A 169 -3.30 -7.47 3.72
CA TRP A 169 -3.96 -8.55 4.45
C TRP A 169 -4.33 -8.17 5.89
N ASN A 170 -4.53 -6.90 6.18
CA ASN A 170 -5.10 -6.51 7.47
C ASN A 170 -6.53 -7.00 7.52
N ALA A 171 -6.90 -7.67 8.60
CA ALA A 171 -8.27 -8.10 8.83
C ALA A 171 -9.19 -6.88 9.02
N ALA A 172 -10.43 -6.97 8.55
CA ALA A 172 -11.46 -6.01 8.89
C ALA A 172 -11.73 -6.05 10.40
N VAL A 173 -12.09 -4.91 10.96
CA VAL A 173 -12.38 -4.75 12.39
C VAL A 173 -13.50 -5.73 12.79
N GLY A 174 -13.29 -6.48 13.87
CA GLY A 174 -14.32 -7.39 14.44
C GLY A 174 -13.93 -8.88 14.47
N SER A 175 -12.74 -9.25 14.00
CA SER A 175 -12.30 -10.65 14.00
C SER A 175 -11.94 -11.23 15.38
N GLY A 176 -12.19 -10.51 16.48
CA GLY A 176 -12.10 -11.01 17.86
C GLY A 176 -10.82 -11.78 18.22
N GLY A 177 -9.68 -11.43 17.63
CA GLY A 177 -8.42 -12.14 17.83
C GLY A 177 -8.29 -13.48 17.09
N SER A 178 -9.35 -13.97 16.44
CA SER A 178 -9.31 -15.18 15.62
C SER A 178 -9.30 -14.81 14.13
N LEU A 179 -8.24 -15.16 13.41
CA LEU A 179 -8.18 -15.03 11.95
C LEU A 179 -8.94 -16.16 11.22
N SER A 180 -9.48 -17.16 11.94
CA SER A 180 -10.42 -18.13 11.36
C SER A 180 -11.76 -17.42 11.14
N GLY A 181 -12.10 -17.14 9.88
CA GLY A 181 -13.28 -16.35 9.53
C GLY A 181 -13.03 -14.84 9.39
N ALA A 182 -11.77 -14.40 9.47
CA ALA A 182 -11.41 -13.02 9.21
C ALA A 182 -11.76 -12.61 7.76
N VAL A 183 -12.40 -11.45 7.61
CA VAL A 183 -12.71 -10.86 6.31
C VAL A 183 -11.57 -9.92 5.93
N PHE A 184 -10.93 -10.18 4.79
CA PHE A 184 -9.86 -9.35 4.23
C PHE A 184 -10.43 -8.50 3.09
N VAL A 185 -10.94 -7.33 3.40
CA VAL A 185 -11.62 -6.45 2.43
C VAL A 185 -10.67 -5.95 1.34
N HIS A 186 -9.41 -5.75 1.69
CA HIS A 186 -8.39 -5.21 0.78
C HIS A 186 -7.37 -6.26 0.33
N ALA A 187 -7.70 -7.55 0.43
CA ALA A 187 -6.79 -8.61 0.04
C ALA A 187 -6.32 -8.44 -1.42
N PRO A 188 -5.00 -8.60 -1.68
CA PRO A 188 -4.49 -8.62 -3.03
C PRO A 188 -5.15 -9.75 -3.84
N GLN A 189 -5.59 -9.43 -5.05
CA GLN A 189 -6.15 -10.43 -5.96
C GLN A 189 -5.02 -11.23 -6.62
N PRO A 190 -5.16 -12.55 -6.78
CA PRO A 190 -4.24 -13.35 -7.59
C PRO A 190 -4.15 -12.79 -9.01
N GLY A 191 -2.92 -12.61 -9.52
CA GLY A 191 -2.70 -12.04 -10.86
C GLY A 191 -2.78 -10.51 -10.94
N GLY A 192 -2.98 -9.82 -9.80
CA GLY A 192 -3.09 -8.36 -9.76
C GLY A 192 -4.46 -7.84 -10.20
N ARG A 193 -4.60 -6.53 -10.22
CA ARG A 193 -5.81 -5.88 -10.75
C ARG A 193 -5.77 -5.92 -12.28
N VAL A 194 -6.83 -6.42 -12.89
CA VAL A 194 -7.00 -6.30 -14.34
C VAL A 194 -7.19 -4.82 -14.66
N HIS A 195 -6.25 -4.26 -15.41
CA HIS A 195 -6.37 -2.91 -15.91
C HIS A 195 -7.30 -2.96 -17.13
N HIS A 196 -8.50 -2.40 -16.99
CA HIS A 196 -9.38 -2.17 -18.13
C HIS A 196 -9.03 -0.80 -18.72
N PRO A 197 -8.25 -0.72 -19.81
CA PRO A 197 -8.04 0.55 -20.47
C PRO A 197 -9.41 1.08 -20.91
N HIS A 198 -9.66 2.38 -20.71
CA HIS A 198 -10.87 3.02 -21.23
C HIS A 198 -10.81 2.97 -22.76
N VAL A 199 -11.48 2.00 -23.33
CA VAL A 199 -11.69 1.95 -24.76
C VAL A 199 -12.79 2.98 -25.05
N SER A 200 -12.43 4.10 -25.68
CA SER A 200 -13.40 5.04 -26.21
C SER A 200 -14.31 4.27 -27.15
N GLN A 201 -15.57 4.08 -26.78
CA GLN A 201 -16.53 3.46 -27.69
C GLN A 201 -16.68 4.38 -28.92
N PRO A 202 -16.49 3.85 -30.14
CA PRO A 202 -16.74 4.63 -31.34
C PRO A 202 -18.25 4.95 -31.37
N GLY A 203 -18.60 6.24 -31.27
CA GLY A 203 -20.00 6.66 -31.38
C GLY A 203 -20.48 7.72 -30.39
N TYR A 204 -19.70 8.13 -29.39
CA TYR A 204 -20.01 9.33 -28.62
C TYR A 204 -19.37 10.54 -29.32
N PRO A 205 -20.16 11.52 -29.83
CA PRO A 205 -19.60 12.77 -30.31
C PRO A 205 -18.92 13.50 -29.16
N ARG A 206 -17.77 14.12 -29.46
CA ARG A 206 -17.04 15.01 -28.58
C ARG A 206 -17.83 16.29 -28.34
#